data_8d5b5bda2c4e55a81f8e84b5fb1b4b4e
#
_entry.id   8d5b5bda2c4e55a81f8e84b5fb1b4b4e
#
_cell.length_a   1.000
_cell.length_b   1.000
_cell.length_c   1.000
_cell.angle_alpha   90.00
_cell.angle_beta   90.00
_cell.angle_gamma   90.00
#
_symmetry.space_group_name_H-M   'P 1'
#
loop_
_entity.id
_entity.type
_entity.pdbx_description
1 polymer ?
#
loop_
_entity_poly.entity_id
_entity_poly.type
_entity_poly.pdbx_seq_one_letter_code
_entity_poly.pdbx_strand_id
1 'polypeptide(L)'
;MNPDSLRFRMTAVGVVVLSLFGALFARLWYLQVLDSGQFQVAAQQNGVRLIYETAPRGRILDRKGRVIVDNKIVNVLTVDRTIVKQHPEVIGRLGALLGRTSQDIKLAIADPRFSELAPVPLGEANAQVITYVAEHSEDFLGGVSVTQEAVRSYPHGSLAAHLLGYVGEINDTELASRVKDGYRLGDQIGKSGVELAYENVLRGRPGVTKLEVDVHGRVIGTLDRQPAVQGHDLRLTVDLDIQNLAEDSLKTGLAAAQGQFDRSVGHNYAAPAGAVVVEDPHDGSILALASWPTYDPSTFVNGISTSVFAQLTAPGAHAPLTDRATSGLYAPGSTFKLVTGTAALNSGLISPGTPFFDRGYIMVGAQRFNNAGNSSYGTVALPQAIAVSSDSFFYDLGRRFWEGGRSLAIQDTAREYGFGSRTGIPIGGEQPGRVPDPATRKRLHDANPTAYPNGQWFTGDNVNLAIGQGELVVTPLQLANAYATFANGGTLYQPRVALDVDNQDGSKISDIVPRPVHEVAMSPENRAAMLEGFKGVIAASGGTAHQAFSGFPNDTFIAAGKTGTAQVAGKEDTSVFTSFAPADNPSYGVTVFEEESGFGASGAAPVARRILEGIDGRTPPPPTYIPSQEAAVN
;
A
#
# COMPACT_ATOMS: atom_id res chain seq x y z
N MET A 1 -89.13 34.79 -25.06
CA MET A 1 -87.67 35.03 -24.80
C MET A 1 -87.31 36.35 -25.52
N ASN A 2 -86.81 37.31 -24.76
CA ASN A 2 -86.49 38.61 -25.26
C ASN A 2 -85.26 38.56 -26.19
N PRO A 3 -85.32 38.91 -27.49
CA PRO A 3 -84.23 38.72 -28.45
C PRO A 3 -82.95 39.42 -28.05
N ASP A 4 -83.03 40.49 -27.24
CA ASP A 4 -81.85 41.22 -26.75
C ASP A 4 -81.00 40.45 -25.73
N SER A 5 -81.63 39.57 -24.95
CA SER A 5 -80.91 38.73 -23.95
C SER A 5 -80.12 37.59 -24.65
N LEU A 6 -80.59 37.13 -25.83
CA LEU A 6 -79.87 36.12 -26.61
C LEU A 6 -78.64 36.69 -27.30
N ARG A 7 -78.82 37.91 -27.88
CA ARG A 7 -77.69 38.66 -28.51
C ARG A 7 -76.59 38.98 -27.47
N PHE A 8 -76.96 39.45 -26.27
CA PHE A 8 -75.98 39.74 -25.22
C PHE A 8 -75.23 38.46 -24.77
N ARG A 9 -75.93 37.34 -24.61
CA ARG A 9 -75.28 36.04 -24.27
C ARG A 9 -74.35 35.55 -25.38
N MET A 10 -74.74 35.66 -26.63
CA MET A 10 -73.89 35.29 -27.75
C MET A 10 -72.68 36.19 -27.90
N THR A 11 -72.82 37.50 -27.67
CA THR A 11 -71.69 38.43 -27.67
C THR A 11 -70.74 38.15 -26.49
N ALA A 12 -71.24 37.88 -25.30
CA ALA A 12 -70.44 37.53 -24.13
C ALA A 12 -69.67 36.23 -24.39
N VAL A 13 -70.30 35.19 -24.91
CA VAL A 13 -69.61 33.93 -25.29
C VAL A 13 -68.57 34.19 -26.38
N GLY A 14 -68.90 35.01 -27.38
CA GLY A 14 -67.94 35.38 -28.42
C GLY A 14 -66.69 36.09 -27.89
N VAL A 15 -66.89 37.03 -26.95
CA VAL A 15 -65.77 37.73 -26.30
C VAL A 15 -64.91 36.76 -25.48
N VAL A 16 -65.51 35.86 -24.72
CA VAL A 16 -64.78 34.83 -23.96
C VAL A 16 -63.97 33.90 -24.87
N VAL A 17 -64.59 33.43 -25.96
CA VAL A 17 -63.91 32.56 -26.94
C VAL A 17 -62.76 33.33 -27.60
N LEU A 18 -62.98 34.58 -28.00
CA LEU A 18 -61.93 35.43 -28.64
C LEU A 18 -60.77 35.70 -27.67
N SER A 19 -61.09 35.95 -26.38
CA SER A 19 -60.08 36.12 -25.33
C SER A 19 -59.25 34.87 -25.07
N LEU A 20 -59.88 33.68 -25.07
CA LEU A 20 -59.20 32.39 -24.97
C LEU A 20 -58.29 32.11 -26.17
N PHE A 21 -58.77 32.40 -27.38
CA PHE A 21 -57.94 32.28 -28.59
C PHE A 21 -56.78 33.28 -28.57
N GLY A 22 -57.02 34.52 -28.12
CA GLY A 22 -55.99 35.54 -27.95
C GLY A 22 -54.90 35.10 -26.93
N ALA A 23 -55.32 34.53 -25.81
CA ALA A 23 -54.39 34.01 -24.81
C ALA A 23 -53.58 32.80 -25.33
N LEU A 24 -54.24 31.90 -26.06
CA LEU A 24 -53.57 30.76 -26.71
C LEU A 24 -52.57 31.22 -27.76
N PHE A 25 -52.97 32.20 -28.60
CA PHE A 25 -52.09 32.76 -29.62
C PHE A 25 -50.88 33.48 -29.01
N ALA A 26 -51.10 34.28 -27.95
CA ALA A 26 -50.03 34.96 -27.23
C ALA A 26 -49.07 33.93 -26.56
N ARG A 27 -49.62 32.84 -25.99
CA ARG A 27 -48.82 31.76 -25.42
C ARG A 27 -48.03 31.02 -26.50
N LEU A 28 -48.68 30.73 -27.64
CA LEU A 28 -48.00 30.05 -28.76
C LEU A 28 -46.88 30.94 -29.34
N TRP A 29 -47.16 32.21 -29.52
CA TRP A 29 -46.16 33.18 -29.99
C TRP A 29 -45.00 33.31 -29.01
N TYR A 30 -45.27 33.40 -27.69
CA TYR A 30 -44.25 33.41 -26.66
C TYR A 30 -43.33 32.16 -26.76
N LEU A 31 -43.89 30.96 -26.82
CA LEU A 31 -43.14 29.71 -26.91
C LEU A 31 -42.35 29.56 -28.22
N GLN A 32 -42.93 30.02 -29.35
CA GLN A 32 -42.30 29.86 -30.67
C GLN A 32 -41.32 30.97 -31.05
N VAL A 33 -41.45 32.15 -30.49
CA VAL A 33 -40.63 33.31 -30.89
C VAL A 33 -39.69 33.74 -29.78
N LEU A 34 -40.15 33.91 -28.55
CA LEU A 34 -39.35 34.41 -27.44
C LEU A 34 -38.56 33.28 -26.74
N ASP A 35 -39.13 32.10 -26.60
CA ASP A 35 -38.52 30.99 -25.86
C ASP A 35 -37.98 29.89 -26.80
N SER A 36 -38.10 30.09 -28.12
CA SER A 36 -37.67 29.12 -29.15
C SER A 36 -36.20 28.70 -29.01
N GLY A 37 -35.33 29.65 -28.61
CA GLY A 37 -33.91 29.37 -28.41
C GLY A 37 -33.64 28.34 -27.30
N GLN A 38 -34.37 28.41 -26.18
CA GLN A 38 -34.23 27.44 -25.10
C GLN A 38 -34.75 26.06 -25.51
N PHE A 39 -35.88 26.02 -26.23
CA PHE A 39 -36.44 24.76 -26.74
C PHE A 39 -35.60 24.16 -27.87
N GLN A 40 -34.96 24.96 -28.71
CA GLN A 40 -34.02 24.47 -29.72
C GLN A 40 -32.76 23.88 -29.07
N VAL A 41 -32.20 24.55 -28.05
CA VAL A 41 -31.05 24.04 -27.29
C VAL A 41 -31.44 22.73 -26.54
N ALA A 42 -32.59 22.69 -25.90
CA ALA A 42 -33.09 21.49 -25.23
C ALA A 42 -33.38 20.35 -26.23
N ALA A 43 -33.94 20.64 -27.40
CA ALA A 43 -34.15 19.64 -28.45
C ALA A 43 -32.83 19.11 -29.03
N GLN A 44 -31.84 19.99 -29.24
CA GLN A 44 -30.50 19.58 -29.66
C GLN A 44 -29.79 18.76 -28.59
N GLN A 45 -29.92 19.09 -27.30
CA GLN A 45 -29.37 18.31 -26.21
C GLN A 45 -30.05 16.94 -26.06
N ASN A 46 -31.34 16.85 -26.31
CA ASN A 46 -32.09 15.59 -26.31
C ASN A 46 -31.81 14.72 -27.54
N GLY A 47 -31.30 15.30 -28.62
CA GLY A 47 -30.93 14.58 -29.84
C GLY A 47 -29.50 14.05 -29.85
N VAL A 48 -28.72 14.32 -28.81
CA VAL A 48 -27.31 13.84 -28.70
C VAL A 48 -27.14 12.88 -27.58
N ARG A 49 -26.48 11.74 -27.87
CA ARG A 49 -26.05 10.75 -26.86
C ARG A 49 -24.54 10.61 -26.89
N LEU A 50 -23.96 10.47 -25.70
CA LEU A 50 -22.52 10.26 -25.52
C LEU A 50 -22.26 8.79 -25.19
N ILE A 51 -21.45 8.15 -26.00
CA ILE A 51 -20.89 6.82 -25.70
C ILE A 51 -19.44 7.02 -25.32
N TYR A 52 -19.05 6.42 -24.21
CA TYR A 52 -17.71 6.50 -23.68
C TYR A 52 -16.96 5.18 -23.91
N GLU A 53 -15.72 5.31 -24.39
CA GLU A 53 -14.79 4.22 -24.60
C GLU A 53 -13.71 4.28 -23.51
N THR A 54 -13.55 3.20 -22.75
CA THR A 54 -12.53 3.14 -21.68
C THR A 54 -11.13 3.25 -22.26
N ALA A 55 -10.32 4.14 -21.69
CA ALA A 55 -8.92 4.28 -22.07
C ALA A 55 -8.07 3.18 -21.41
N PRO A 56 -7.09 2.62 -22.12
CA PRO A 56 -6.07 1.78 -21.48
C PRO A 56 -5.30 2.60 -20.42
N ARG A 57 -4.96 1.98 -19.30
CA ARG A 57 -4.12 2.61 -18.27
C ARG A 57 -2.67 2.65 -18.72
N GLY A 58 -1.88 3.56 -18.16
CA GLY A 58 -0.42 3.57 -18.32
C GLY A 58 0.21 2.30 -17.75
N ARG A 59 1.34 1.89 -18.29
CA ARG A 59 2.12 0.77 -17.77
C ARG A 59 2.83 1.17 -16.49
N ILE A 60 3.13 0.19 -15.64
CA ILE A 60 4.01 0.36 -14.48
C ILE A 60 5.28 -0.43 -14.77
N LEU A 61 6.42 0.25 -14.71
CA LEU A 61 7.73 -0.29 -15.05
C LEU A 61 8.63 -0.32 -13.82
N ASP A 62 9.54 -1.27 -13.75
CA ASP A 62 10.60 -1.25 -12.74
C ASP A 62 11.67 -0.18 -13.06
N ARG A 63 12.65 -0.02 -12.18
CA ARG A 63 13.74 0.97 -12.35
C ARG A 63 14.58 0.74 -13.62
N LYS A 64 14.61 -0.48 -14.14
CA LYS A 64 15.32 -0.88 -15.36
C LYS A 64 14.44 -0.81 -16.62
N GLY A 65 13.17 -0.35 -16.48
CA GLY A 65 12.21 -0.26 -17.59
C GLY A 65 11.52 -1.58 -17.93
N ARG A 66 11.62 -2.62 -17.11
CA ARG A 66 10.90 -3.89 -17.30
C ARG A 66 9.43 -3.71 -16.85
N VAL A 67 8.51 -4.27 -17.63
CA VAL A 67 7.08 -4.16 -17.35
C VAL A 67 6.70 -4.97 -16.11
N ILE A 68 6.10 -4.30 -15.12
CA ILE A 68 5.52 -4.94 -13.92
C ILE A 68 4.00 -5.09 -14.06
N VAL A 69 3.34 -4.04 -14.56
CA VAL A 69 1.88 -4.05 -14.78
C VAL A 69 1.60 -3.49 -16.16
N ASP A 70 0.73 -4.17 -16.90
CA ASP A 70 0.36 -3.83 -18.28
C ASP A 70 -1.16 -3.88 -18.47
N ASN A 71 -1.60 -3.80 -19.70
CA ASN A 71 -2.96 -4.07 -20.12
C ASN A 71 -2.95 -5.24 -21.12
N LYS A 72 -3.85 -6.20 -20.94
CA LYS A 72 -4.10 -7.23 -21.96
C LYS A 72 -5.37 -6.87 -22.74
N ILE A 73 -5.32 -7.07 -24.04
CA ILE A 73 -6.53 -6.96 -24.87
C ILE A 73 -7.29 -8.27 -24.73
N VAL A 74 -8.54 -8.15 -24.29
CA VAL A 74 -9.47 -9.29 -24.19
C VAL A 74 -10.64 -9.08 -25.14
N ASN A 75 -11.17 -10.17 -25.66
CA ASN A 75 -12.42 -10.14 -26.41
C ASN A 75 -13.57 -10.26 -25.42
N VAL A 76 -14.49 -9.31 -25.45
CA VAL A 76 -15.67 -9.24 -24.58
C VAL A 76 -16.92 -9.44 -25.44
N LEU A 77 -17.77 -10.37 -25.02
CA LEU A 77 -19.07 -10.54 -25.63
C LEU A 77 -20.00 -9.43 -25.16
N THR A 78 -20.54 -8.68 -26.11
CA THR A 78 -21.45 -7.57 -25.84
C THR A 78 -22.82 -7.81 -26.48
N VAL A 79 -23.88 -7.24 -25.88
CA VAL A 79 -25.24 -7.40 -26.35
C VAL A 79 -25.97 -6.05 -26.42
N ASP A 80 -26.69 -5.83 -27.51
CA ASP A 80 -27.56 -4.68 -27.68
C ASP A 80 -28.89 -4.88 -26.92
N ARG A 81 -29.20 -3.96 -25.99
CA ARG A 81 -30.43 -3.99 -25.20
C ARG A 81 -31.70 -3.91 -26.06
N THR A 82 -31.66 -3.18 -27.16
CA THR A 82 -32.81 -2.97 -28.06
C THR A 82 -33.22 -4.29 -28.70
N ILE A 83 -32.24 -5.06 -29.16
CA ILE A 83 -32.48 -6.36 -29.77
C ILE A 83 -33.03 -7.36 -28.73
N VAL A 84 -32.47 -7.39 -27.53
CA VAL A 84 -32.94 -8.29 -26.46
C VAL A 84 -34.37 -7.96 -26.00
N LYS A 85 -34.72 -6.66 -25.95
CA LYS A 85 -36.13 -6.25 -25.65
C LYS A 85 -37.11 -6.75 -26.68
N GLN A 86 -36.74 -6.78 -27.96
CA GLN A 86 -37.58 -7.26 -29.08
C GLN A 86 -37.55 -8.79 -29.21
N HIS A 87 -36.40 -9.42 -28.86
CA HIS A 87 -36.10 -10.83 -29.05
C HIS A 87 -35.58 -11.47 -27.75
N PRO A 88 -36.48 -11.72 -26.75
CA PRO A 88 -36.06 -12.26 -25.44
C PRO A 88 -35.46 -13.68 -25.50
N GLU A 89 -35.69 -14.43 -26.60
CA GLU A 89 -35.11 -15.75 -26.84
C GLU A 89 -33.57 -15.73 -26.90
N VAL A 90 -32.98 -14.60 -27.27
CA VAL A 90 -31.52 -14.40 -27.30
C VAL A 90 -30.90 -14.61 -25.92
N ILE A 91 -31.61 -14.26 -24.83
CA ILE A 91 -31.13 -14.43 -23.45
C ILE A 91 -30.83 -15.90 -23.13
N GLY A 92 -31.71 -16.80 -23.55
CA GLY A 92 -31.51 -18.25 -23.31
C GLY A 92 -30.27 -18.79 -24.04
N ARG A 93 -30.04 -18.33 -25.28
CA ARG A 93 -28.87 -18.71 -26.09
C ARG A 93 -27.59 -18.18 -25.49
N LEU A 94 -27.57 -16.90 -25.05
CA LEU A 94 -26.45 -16.29 -24.36
C LEU A 94 -26.12 -17.01 -23.04
N GLY A 95 -27.15 -17.38 -22.28
CA GLY A 95 -26.98 -18.15 -21.06
C GLY A 95 -26.28 -19.49 -21.30
N ALA A 96 -26.74 -20.23 -22.30
CA ALA A 96 -26.15 -21.51 -22.70
C ALA A 96 -24.70 -21.35 -23.18
N LEU A 97 -24.41 -20.30 -23.97
CA LEU A 97 -23.10 -20.01 -24.54
C LEU A 97 -22.08 -19.63 -23.45
N LEU A 98 -22.49 -18.86 -22.44
CA LEU A 98 -21.65 -18.36 -21.36
C LEU A 98 -21.68 -19.23 -20.09
N GLY A 99 -22.48 -20.31 -20.08
CA GLY A 99 -22.66 -21.16 -18.88
C GLY A 99 -23.32 -20.42 -17.71
N ARG A 100 -24.15 -19.39 -17.99
CA ARG A 100 -24.83 -18.55 -17.01
C ARG A 100 -26.33 -18.74 -17.05
N THR A 101 -27.03 -18.49 -15.95
CA THR A 101 -28.48 -18.55 -15.94
C THR A 101 -29.10 -17.40 -16.74
N SER A 102 -30.27 -17.62 -17.31
CA SER A 102 -31.02 -16.55 -18.00
C SER A 102 -31.32 -15.37 -17.08
N GLN A 103 -31.43 -15.61 -15.77
CA GLN A 103 -31.62 -14.55 -14.77
C GLN A 103 -30.37 -13.69 -14.61
N ASP A 104 -29.18 -14.29 -14.55
CA ASP A 104 -27.93 -13.57 -14.47
C ASP A 104 -27.68 -12.69 -15.71
N ILE A 105 -28.03 -13.22 -16.90
CA ILE A 105 -27.94 -12.45 -18.15
C ILE A 105 -28.92 -11.27 -18.13
N LYS A 106 -30.17 -11.47 -17.65
CA LYS A 106 -31.15 -10.37 -17.52
C LYS A 106 -30.66 -9.28 -16.56
N LEU A 107 -30.08 -9.65 -15.42
CA LEU A 107 -29.53 -8.69 -14.45
C LEU A 107 -28.37 -7.91 -15.07
N ALA A 108 -27.47 -8.58 -15.77
CA ALA A 108 -26.35 -7.92 -16.45
C ALA A 108 -26.84 -6.92 -17.52
N ILE A 109 -27.83 -7.30 -18.32
CA ILE A 109 -28.42 -6.43 -19.35
C ILE A 109 -29.14 -5.23 -18.72
N ALA A 110 -29.80 -5.40 -17.58
CA ALA A 110 -30.52 -4.33 -16.88
C ALA A 110 -29.61 -3.37 -16.09
N ASP A 111 -28.32 -3.62 -16.07
CA ASP A 111 -27.36 -2.86 -15.27
C ASP A 111 -27.35 -1.37 -15.64
N PRO A 112 -27.66 -0.45 -14.71
CA PRO A 112 -27.76 0.98 -14.97
C PRO A 112 -26.41 1.67 -15.23
N ARG A 113 -25.30 0.98 -14.98
CA ARG A 113 -23.94 1.49 -15.25
C ARG A 113 -23.69 1.75 -16.74
N PHE A 114 -24.33 0.99 -17.60
CA PHE A 114 -24.20 1.13 -19.05
C PHE A 114 -25.31 1.99 -19.63
N SER A 115 -24.93 2.91 -20.53
CA SER A 115 -25.90 3.70 -21.30
C SER A 115 -26.92 2.80 -22.01
N GLU A 116 -28.16 3.27 -22.12
CA GLU A 116 -29.22 2.50 -22.82
C GLU A 116 -28.88 2.17 -24.28
N LEU A 117 -28.02 2.98 -24.90
CA LEU A 117 -27.61 2.81 -26.31
C LEU A 117 -26.25 2.12 -26.46
N ALA A 118 -25.49 1.94 -25.37
CA ALA A 118 -24.24 1.22 -25.42
C ALA A 118 -24.48 -0.30 -25.35
N PRO A 119 -23.77 -1.11 -26.14
CA PRO A 119 -23.76 -2.55 -25.96
C PRO A 119 -23.32 -2.90 -24.53
N VAL A 120 -23.98 -3.87 -23.91
CA VAL A 120 -23.69 -4.28 -22.53
C VAL A 120 -22.68 -5.43 -22.55
N PRO A 121 -21.53 -5.32 -21.86
CA PRO A 121 -20.58 -6.42 -21.76
C PRO A 121 -21.14 -7.53 -20.89
N LEU A 122 -21.03 -8.77 -21.36
CA LEU A 122 -21.50 -9.97 -20.65
C LEU A 122 -20.36 -10.81 -20.06
N GLY A 123 -19.11 -10.59 -20.50
CA GLY A 123 -17.93 -11.29 -20.02
C GLY A 123 -16.93 -11.59 -21.13
N GLU A 124 -15.76 -12.12 -20.74
CA GLU A 124 -14.71 -12.49 -21.70
C GLU A 124 -15.19 -13.61 -22.64
N ALA A 125 -14.92 -13.46 -23.93
CA ALA A 125 -15.24 -14.41 -24.98
C ALA A 125 -13.97 -15.20 -25.37
N ASN A 126 -13.96 -16.50 -25.13
CA ASN A 126 -12.90 -17.38 -25.63
C ASN A 126 -13.06 -17.64 -27.14
N ALA A 127 -12.06 -18.29 -27.74
CA ALA A 127 -12.06 -18.56 -29.18
C ALA A 127 -13.33 -19.34 -29.64
N GLN A 128 -13.85 -20.26 -28.82
CA GLN A 128 -15.05 -21.02 -29.13
C GLN A 128 -16.29 -20.14 -29.18
N VAL A 129 -16.46 -19.24 -28.19
CA VAL A 129 -17.53 -18.25 -28.13
C VAL A 129 -17.49 -17.32 -29.33
N ILE A 130 -16.30 -16.82 -29.68
CA ILE A 130 -16.08 -15.91 -30.80
C ILE A 130 -16.49 -16.59 -32.12
N THR A 131 -16.00 -17.81 -32.38
CA THR A 131 -16.31 -18.59 -33.57
C THR A 131 -17.83 -18.87 -33.64
N TYR A 132 -18.41 -19.30 -32.52
CA TYR A 132 -19.86 -19.60 -32.48
C TYR A 132 -20.72 -18.36 -32.80
N VAL A 133 -20.42 -17.21 -32.21
CA VAL A 133 -21.12 -15.95 -32.47
C VAL A 133 -20.98 -15.51 -33.93
N ALA A 134 -19.78 -15.68 -34.51
CA ALA A 134 -19.53 -15.35 -35.92
C ALA A 134 -20.31 -16.24 -36.90
N GLU A 135 -20.36 -17.56 -36.63
CA GLU A 135 -21.04 -18.53 -37.46
C GLU A 135 -22.58 -18.47 -37.34
N HIS A 136 -23.07 -18.03 -36.17
CA HIS A 136 -24.52 -18.00 -35.85
C HIS A 136 -25.02 -16.57 -35.66
N SER A 137 -24.43 -15.60 -36.34
CA SER A 137 -24.82 -14.18 -36.20
C SER A 137 -26.30 -13.91 -36.49
N GLU A 138 -26.90 -14.67 -37.41
CA GLU A 138 -28.33 -14.59 -37.71
C GLU A 138 -29.20 -15.03 -36.52
N ASP A 139 -28.78 -16.03 -35.75
CA ASP A 139 -29.47 -16.51 -34.55
C ASP A 139 -29.51 -15.46 -33.42
N PHE A 140 -28.62 -14.52 -33.45
CA PHE A 140 -28.55 -13.39 -32.50
C PHE A 140 -29.08 -12.08 -33.11
N LEU A 141 -29.63 -12.14 -34.33
CA LEU A 141 -30.24 -11.01 -35.04
C LEU A 141 -29.34 -9.76 -35.11
N GLY A 142 -28.03 -9.96 -35.17
CA GLY A 142 -27.04 -8.88 -35.13
C GLY A 142 -26.93 -8.15 -33.78
N GLY A 143 -27.68 -8.60 -32.75
CA GLY A 143 -27.69 -7.94 -31.42
C GLY A 143 -26.58 -8.38 -30.48
N VAL A 144 -25.72 -9.30 -30.92
CA VAL A 144 -24.55 -9.77 -30.14
C VAL A 144 -23.31 -9.54 -30.95
N SER A 145 -22.33 -8.97 -30.34
CA SER A 145 -21.03 -8.68 -30.96
C SER A 145 -19.86 -8.97 -30.00
N VAL A 146 -18.67 -9.08 -30.57
CA VAL A 146 -17.43 -9.23 -29.81
C VAL A 146 -16.64 -7.94 -29.95
N THR A 147 -16.36 -7.29 -28.82
CA THR A 147 -15.54 -6.08 -28.76
C THR A 147 -14.20 -6.38 -28.10
N GLN A 148 -13.18 -5.62 -28.44
CA GLN A 148 -11.89 -5.68 -27.77
C GLN A 148 -11.82 -4.64 -26.68
N GLU A 149 -11.48 -5.08 -25.46
CA GLU A 149 -11.31 -4.21 -24.31
C GLU A 149 -9.92 -4.38 -23.70
N ALA A 150 -9.33 -3.28 -23.23
CA ALA A 150 -8.08 -3.30 -22.50
C ALA A 150 -8.37 -3.55 -21.02
N VAL A 151 -7.89 -4.68 -20.50
CA VAL A 151 -8.07 -5.08 -19.10
C VAL A 151 -6.72 -5.09 -18.40
N ARG A 152 -6.67 -4.58 -17.15
CA ARG A 152 -5.45 -4.52 -16.36
C ARG A 152 -4.83 -5.90 -16.19
N SER A 153 -3.51 -6.01 -16.35
CA SER A 153 -2.78 -7.26 -16.31
C SER A 153 -1.59 -7.17 -15.36
N TYR A 154 -1.43 -8.18 -14.52
CA TYR A 154 -0.32 -8.32 -13.56
C TYR A 154 0.50 -9.56 -13.94
N PRO A 155 1.45 -9.46 -14.89
CA PRO A 155 2.15 -10.62 -15.46
C PRO A 155 2.98 -11.42 -14.46
N HIS A 156 3.36 -10.77 -13.33
CA HIS A 156 4.17 -11.40 -12.28
C HIS A 156 3.33 -11.95 -11.12
N GLY A 157 1.98 -12.02 -11.26
CA GLY A 157 1.08 -12.55 -10.24
C GLY A 157 1.16 -11.76 -8.94
N SER A 158 1.48 -12.43 -7.83
CA SER A 158 1.53 -11.81 -6.50
C SER A 158 2.77 -10.97 -6.21
N LEU A 159 3.76 -10.92 -7.11
CA LEU A 159 4.99 -10.16 -6.89
C LEU A 159 4.70 -8.67 -6.74
N ALA A 160 5.20 -8.07 -5.67
CA ALA A 160 4.99 -6.66 -5.30
C ALA A 160 3.52 -6.26 -5.10
N ALA A 161 2.62 -7.21 -4.84
CA ALA A 161 1.16 -6.98 -4.80
C ALA A 161 0.76 -5.83 -3.87
N HIS A 162 1.32 -5.75 -2.67
CA HIS A 162 0.99 -4.70 -1.69
C HIS A 162 1.47 -3.32 -2.14
N LEU A 163 2.66 -3.26 -2.75
CA LEU A 163 3.20 -2.02 -3.29
C LEU A 163 2.40 -1.54 -4.50
N LEU A 164 2.13 -2.45 -5.46
CA LEU A 164 1.41 -2.12 -6.69
C LEU A 164 -0.05 -1.78 -6.40
N GLY A 165 -0.67 -2.52 -5.50
CA GLY A 165 -2.10 -2.48 -5.30
C GLY A 165 -2.88 -3.14 -6.44
N TYR A 166 -4.14 -2.78 -6.58
CA TYR A 166 -5.02 -3.30 -7.62
C TYR A 166 -6.02 -2.26 -8.10
N VAL A 167 -6.60 -2.51 -9.25
CA VAL A 167 -7.72 -1.73 -9.78
C VAL A 167 -9.04 -2.42 -9.48
N GLY A 168 -10.08 -1.63 -9.33
CA GLY A 168 -11.44 -2.12 -9.14
C GLY A 168 -12.45 -1.07 -9.57
N GLU A 169 -13.71 -1.47 -9.69
CA GLU A 169 -14.78 -0.55 -10.05
C GLU A 169 -14.97 0.55 -9.00
N ILE A 170 -15.20 1.79 -9.45
CA ILE A 170 -15.46 2.92 -8.57
C ILE A 170 -16.78 2.71 -7.82
N ASN A 171 -16.78 2.89 -6.50
CA ASN A 171 -17.98 2.83 -5.68
C ASN A 171 -18.66 4.20 -5.55
N ASP A 172 -19.88 4.23 -4.99
CA ASP A 172 -20.68 5.46 -4.89
C ASP A 172 -19.98 6.57 -4.09
N THR A 173 -19.25 6.21 -3.03
CA THR A 173 -18.54 7.18 -2.17
C THR A 173 -17.35 7.79 -2.91
N GLU A 174 -16.58 6.97 -3.61
CA GLU A 174 -15.46 7.41 -4.45
C GLU A 174 -15.98 8.26 -5.62
N LEU A 175 -17.06 7.83 -6.27
CA LEU A 175 -17.68 8.55 -7.38
C LEU A 175 -18.13 9.94 -6.95
N ALA A 176 -18.82 10.07 -5.81
CA ALA A 176 -19.30 11.34 -5.30
C ALA A 176 -18.17 12.39 -5.16
N SER A 177 -16.97 11.93 -4.81
CA SER A 177 -15.78 12.80 -4.68
C SER A 177 -15.09 13.12 -6.02
N ARG A 178 -15.31 12.29 -7.08
CA ARG A 178 -14.56 12.33 -8.34
C ARG A 178 -15.41 12.60 -9.59
N VAL A 179 -16.70 12.90 -9.44
CA VAL A 179 -17.57 13.27 -10.57
C VAL A 179 -16.99 14.43 -11.38
N LYS A 180 -16.38 15.41 -10.69
CA LYS A 180 -15.76 16.58 -11.35
C LYS A 180 -14.52 16.20 -12.16
N ASP A 181 -13.88 15.10 -11.84
CA ASP A 181 -12.72 14.54 -12.56
C ASP A 181 -13.17 13.67 -13.75
N GLY A 182 -14.48 13.63 -14.04
CA GLY A 182 -15.06 12.92 -15.17
C GLY A 182 -15.21 11.41 -14.97
N TYR A 183 -15.23 10.94 -13.72
CA TYR A 183 -15.56 9.52 -13.41
C TYR A 183 -17.06 9.25 -13.50
N ARG A 184 -17.38 8.00 -13.84
CA ARG A 184 -18.74 7.48 -13.99
C ARG A 184 -18.86 6.12 -13.31
N LEU A 185 -20.09 5.71 -13.07
CA LEU A 185 -20.37 4.33 -12.64
C LEU A 185 -19.80 3.35 -13.69
N GLY A 186 -19.14 2.31 -13.19
CA GLY A 186 -18.47 1.31 -14.03
C GLY A 186 -17.01 1.63 -14.37
N ASP A 187 -16.55 2.87 -14.16
CA ASP A 187 -15.13 3.20 -14.37
C ASP A 187 -14.24 2.41 -13.40
N GLN A 188 -13.07 2.00 -13.90
CA GLN A 188 -12.03 1.39 -13.08
C GLN A 188 -11.14 2.46 -12.44
N ILE A 189 -10.83 2.27 -11.15
CA ILE A 189 -9.94 3.14 -10.37
C ILE A 189 -8.94 2.31 -9.57
N GLY A 190 -7.75 2.85 -9.33
CA GLY A 190 -6.82 2.26 -8.37
C GLY A 190 -7.41 2.24 -6.95
N LYS A 191 -7.37 1.09 -6.27
CA LYS A 191 -7.95 0.89 -4.94
C LYS A 191 -6.93 0.95 -3.82
N SER A 192 -5.68 0.65 -4.11
CA SER A 192 -4.57 0.67 -3.14
C SER A 192 -3.24 0.85 -3.85
N GLY A 193 -2.16 0.99 -3.09
CA GLY A 193 -0.79 1.01 -3.59
C GLY A 193 -0.52 2.09 -4.63
N VAL A 194 0.40 1.79 -5.52
CA VAL A 194 0.80 2.65 -6.65
C VAL A 194 -0.37 2.94 -7.59
N GLU A 195 -1.25 1.96 -7.84
CA GLU A 195 -2.43 2.14 -8.69
C GLU A 195 -3.34 3.26 -8.19
N LEU A 196 -3.52 3.37 -6.86
CA LEU A 196 -4.30 4.45 -6.25
C LEU A 196 -3.52 5.77 -6.18
N ALA A 197 -2.27 5.71 -5.73
CA ALA A 197 -1.47 6.92 -5.47
C ALA A 197 -1.14 7.70 -6.75
N TYR A 198 -0.95 6.98 -7.84
CA TYR A 198 -0.64 7.55 -9.15
C TYR A 198 -1.81 7.46 -10.15
N GLU A 199 -3.04 7.38 -9.63
CA GLU A 199 -4.27 7.30 -10.44
C GLU A 199 -4.30 8.36 -11.55
N ASN A 200 -3.96 9.62 -11.22
CA ASN A 200 -3.98 10.74 -12.19
C ASN A 200 -2.96 10.59 -13.31
N VAL A 201 -1.89 9.83 -13.11
CA VAL A 201 -0.85 9.54 -14.11
C VAL A 201 -1.28 8.34 -14.95
N LEU A 202 -1.71 7.28 -14.27
CA LEU A 202 -2.02 6.00 -14.88
C LEU A 202 -3.35 5.97 -15.61
N ARG A 203 -4.34 6.74 -15.15
CA ARG A 203 -5.65 6.83 -15.81
C ARG A 203 -5.52 7.54 -17.16
N GLY A 204 -5.93 6.88 -18.24
CA GLY A 204 -6.06 7.50 -19.54
C GLY A 204 -7.24 8.49 -19.62
N ARG A 205 -7.40 9.10 -20.74
CA ARG A 205 -8.60 9.90 -21.07
C ARG A 205 -9.56 9.06 -21.88
N PRO A 206 -10.81 8.84 -21.41
CA PRO A 206 -11.80 8.05 -22.13
C PRO A 206 -12.11 8.68 -23.48
N GLY A 207 -12.32 7.83 -24.47
CA GLY A 207 -12.85 8.25 -25.76
C GLY A 207 -14.32 8.66 -25.62
N VAL A 208 -14.77 9.57 -26.47
CA VAL A 208 -16.15 10.05 -26.48
C VAL A 208 -16.68 10.04 -27.91
N THR A 209 -17.70 9.26 -28.15
CA THR A 209 -18.47 9.28 -29.40
C THR A 209 -19.78 9.98 -29.17
N LYS A 210 -20.05 11.07 -29.91
CA LYS A 210 -21.31 11.81 -29.91
C LYS A 210 -22.19 11.25 -31.01
N LEU A 211 -23.29 10.60 -30.64
CA LEU A 211 -24.27 10.07 -31.56
C LEU A 211 -25.45 11.02 -31.66
N GLU A 212 -25.95 11.22 -32.88
CA GLU A 212 -27.22 11.85 -33.15
C GLU A 212 -28.33 10.81 -33.08
N VAL A 213 -29.40 11.10 -32.31
CA VAL A 213 -30.54 10.20 -32.14
C VAL A 213 -31.85 10.87 -32.49
N ASP A 214 -32.78 10.09 -33.04
CA ASP A 214 -34.14 10.56 -33.32
C ASP A 214 -34.98 10.65 -32.02
N VAL A 215 -36.23 11.09 -32.17
CA VAL A 215 -37.20 11.22 -31.06
C VAL A 215 -37.56 9.91 -30.40
N HIS A 216 -37.23 8.77 -31.01
CA HIS A 216 -37.41 7.42 -30.48
C HIS A 216 -36.10 6.85 -29.88
N GLY A 217 -35.02 7.64 -29.84
CA GLY A 217 -33.72 7.22 -29.35
C GLY A 217 -32.91 6.36 -30.33
N ARG A 218 -33.31 6.26 -31.62
CA ARG A 218 -32.55 5.50 -32.62
C ARG A 218 -31.43 6.33 -33.18
N VAL A 219 -30.24 5.73 -33.28
CA VAL A 219 -29.04 6.38 -33.83
C VAL A 219 -29.28 6.68 -35.33
N ILE A 220 -29.15 7.95 -35.71
CA ILE A 220 -29.24 8.44 -37.08
C ILE A 220 -27.90 8.88 -37.66
N GLY A 221 -26.91 9.16 -36.81
CA GLY A 221 -25.57 9.52 -37.25
C GLY A 221 -24.56 9.62 -36.12
N THR A 222 -23.29 9.84 -36.51
CA THR A 222 -22.20 10.16 -35.57
C THR A 222 -21.81 11.61 -35.82
N LEU A 223 -21.92 12.46 -34.79
CA LEU A 223 -21.61 13.89 -34.87
C LEU A 223 -20.13 14.17 -34.66
N ASP A 224 -19.51 13.44 -33.71
CA ASP A 224 -18.11 13.63 -33.34
C ASP A 224 -17.56 12.35 -32.71
N ARG A 225 -16.25 12.08 -32.90
CA ARG A 225 -15.56 10.97 -32.24
C ARG A 225 -14.18 11.42 -31.78
N GLN A 226 -13.97 11.38 -30.46
CA GLN A 226 -12.68 11.59 -29.83
C GLN A 226 -12.16 10.22 -29.37
N PRO A 227 -11.04 9.74 -29.88
CA PRO A 227 -10.51 8.44 -29.47
C PRO A 227 -10.04 8.46 -28.02
N ALA A 228 -10.07 7.31 -27.37
CA ALA A 228 -9.47 7.11 -26.06
C ALA A 228 -7.95 7.36 -26.12
N VAL A 229 -7.40 8.00 -25.10
CA VAL A 229 -5.97 8.25 -24.96
C VAL A 229 -5.46 7.47 -23.74
N GLN A 230 -4.52 6.58 -23.96
CA GLN A 230 -3.90 5.79 -22.90
C GLN A 230 -3.23 6.69 -21.84
N GLY A 231 -3.19 6.23 -20.58
CA GLY A 231 -2.47 6.90 -19.49
C GLY A 231 -0.96 6.89 -19.70
N HIS A 232 -0.25 7.70 -18.91
CA HIS A 232 1.21 7.75 -18.95
C HIS A 232 1.82 6.57 -18.21
N ASP A 233 2.99 6.13 -18.66
CA ASP A 233 3.76 5.10 -18.00
C ASP A 233 4.42 5.66 -16.73
N LEU A 234 4.50 4.83 -15.71
CA LEU A 234 5.13 5.16 -14.44
C LEU A 234 6.32 4.24 -14.21
N ARG A 235 7.53 4.80 -14.14
CA ARG A 235 8.72 4.02 -13.78
C ARG A 235 8.98 4.11 -12.29
N LEU A 236 9.04 2.94 -11.64
CA LEU A 236 9.24 2.83 -10.21
C LEU A 236 10.72 2.83 -9.82
N THR A 237 10.99 3.07 -8.53
CA THR A 237 12.30 2.87 -7.90
C THR A 237 12.62 1.39 -7.68
N VAL A 238 11.60 0.54 -7.67
CA VAL A 238 11.69 -0.89 -7.41
C VAL A 238 12.52 -1.61 -8.45
N ASP A 239 13.38 -2.51 -8.01
CA ASP A 239 14.10 -3.46 -8.85
C ASP A 239 13.42 -4.83 -8.74
N LEU A 240 12.91 -5.37 -9.86
CA LEU A 240 12.20 -6.65 -9.87
C LEU A 240 13.04 -7.82 -9.33
N ASP A 241 14.35 -7.79 -9.53
CA ASP A 241 15.23 -8.86 -9.05
C ASP A 241 15.37 -8.80 -7.53
N ILE A 242 15.53 -7.58 -6.97
CA ILE A 242 15.58 -7.35 -5.51
C ILE A 242 14.23 -7.63 -4.87
N GLN A 243 13.12 -7.23 -5.50
CA GLN A 243 11.77 -7.50 -5.00
C GLN A 243 11.50 -9.00 -4.91
N ASN A 244 11.81 -9.75 -5.97
CA ASN A 244 11.64 -11.20 -5.98
C ASN A 244 12.53 -11.88 -4.94
N LEU A 245 13.78 -11.42 -4.80
CA LEU A 245 14.70 -11.93 -3.78
C LEU A 245 14.18 -11.66 -2.37
N ALA A 246 13.63 -10.47 -2.11
CA ALA A 246 13.10 -10.09 -0.81
C ALA A 246 11.86 -10.93 -0.44
N GLU A 247 10.91 -11.10 -1.37
CA GLU A 247 9.70 -11.92 -1.13
C GLU A 247 10.04 -13.41 -0.93
N ASP A 248 10.92 -13.96 -1.77
CA ASP A 248 11.34 -15.36 -1.65
C ASP A 248 12.15 -15.59 -0.36
N SER A 249 13.01 -14.64 0.02
CA SER A 249 13.78 -14.73 1.26
C SER A 249 12.87 -14.67 2.49
N LEU A 250 11.89 -13.77 2.50
CA LEU A 250 10.91 -13.67 3.59
C LEU A 250 10.08 -14.95 3.72
N LYS A 251 9.49 -15.41 2.61
CA LYS A 251 8.67 -16.62 2.57
C LYS A 251 9.44 -17.85 3.07
N THR A 252 10.67 -18.02 2.59
CA THR A 252 11.50 -19.18 2.97
C THR A 252 12.05 -19.06 4.38
N GLY A 253 12.32 -17.83 4.88
CA GLY A 253 12.70 -17.58 6.28
C GLY A 253 11.59 -17.94 7.25
N LEU A 254 10.38 -17.46 6.99
CA LEU A 254 9.19 -17.81 7.79
C LEU A 254 8.97 -19.34 7.80
N ALA A 255 9.09 -20.01 6.65
CA ALA A 255 8.97 -21.46 6.58
C ALA A 255 10.09 -22.18 7.36
N ALA A 256 11.32 -21.65 7.37
CA ALA A 256 12.41 -22.17 8.17
C ALA A 256 12.14 -22.01 9.67
N ALA A 257 11.58 -20.89 10.11
CA ALA A 257 11.16 -20.66 11.50
C ALA A 257 10.05 -21.64 11.91
N GLN A 258 9.02 -21.83 11.08
CA GLN A 258 7.93 -22.81 11.33
C GLN A 258 8.44 -24.25 11.51
N GLY A 259 9.60 -24.58 10.93
CA GLY A 259 10.27 -25.88 11.12
C GLY A 259 10.99 -26.02 12.46
N GLN A 260 11.11 -24.98 13.28
CA GLN A 260 11.87 -24.97 14.53
C GLN A 260 10.96 -25.10 15.74
N PHE A 261 11.40 -25.94 16.69
CA PHE A 261 10.69 -26.15 17.95
C PHE A 261 11.13 -25.09 18.99
N ASP A 262 10.17 -24.33 19.49
CA ASP A 262 10.39 -23.42 20.61
C ASP A 262 10.16 -24.15 21.93
N ARG A 263 11.23 -24.33 22.72
CA ARG A 263 11.18 -25.02 24.01
C ARG A 263 10.44 -24.21 25.07
N SER A 264 10.33 -22.90 24.93
CA SER A 264 9.69 -22.00 25.90
C SER A 264 8.17 -22.19 25.92
N VAL A 265 7.57 -22.48 24.75
CA VAL A 265 6.12 -22.64 24.57
C VAL A 265 5.71 -24.09 24.28
N GLY A 266 6.65 -24.96 23.92
CA GLY A 266 6.42 -26.40 23.72
C GLY A 266 5.83 -26.79 22.36
N HIS A 267 5.92 -25.89 21.35
CA HIS A 267 5.54 -26.16 19.96
C HIS A 267 6.46 -25.42 18.98
N ASN A 268 6.31 -25.66 17.68
CA ASN A 268 7.06 -24.93 16.67
C ASN A 268 6.60 -23.47 16.59
N TYR A 269 7.50 -22.56 16.20
CA TYR A 269 7.14 -21.18 15.94
C TYR A 269 5.98 -21.09 14.95
N ALA A 270 5.04 -20.18 15.23
CA ALA A 270 3.92 -19.96 14.35
C ALA A 270 4.35 -19.26 13.05
N ALA A 271 5.24 -18.29 13.13
CA ALA A 271 5.82 -17.50 12.05
C ALA A 271 4.84 -17.21 10.88
N PRO A 272 3.66 -16.63 11.14
CA PRO A 272 2.57 -16.58 10.17
C PRO A 272 2.77 -15.50 9.10
N ALA A 273 3.59 -14.49 9.43
CA ALA A 273 3.62 -13.27 8.64
C ALA A 273 4.93 -12.48 8.83
N GLY A 274 5.19 -11.56 7.90
CA GLY A 274 6.37 -10.71 8.01
C GLY A 274 6.42 -9.63 6.94
N ALA A 275 7.47 -8.81 7.00
CA ALA A 275 7.74 -7.75 6.04
C ALA A 275 9.23 -7.55 5.80
N VAL A 276 9.58 -7.13 4.58
CA VAL A 276 10.93 -6.70 4.21
C VAL A 276 10.85 -5.34 3.52
N VAL A 277 11.75 -4.45 3.90
CA VAL A 277 11.98 -3.18 3.21
C VAL A 277 13.42 -3.13 2.77
N VAL A 278 13.65 -2.87 1.47
CA VAL A 278 14.98 -2.57 0.92
C VAL A 278 14.94 -1.14 0.39
N GLU A 279 15.81 -0.28 0.93
CA GLU A 279 15.85 1.15 0.66
C GLU A 279 17.25 1.59 0.25
N ASP A 280 17.36 2.52 -0.71
CA ASP A 280 18.60 3.24 -1.01
C ASP A 280 18.73 4.42 -0.05
N PRO A 281 19.72 4.42 0.84
CA PRO A 281 19.91 5.48 1.83
C PRO A 281 20.23 6.86 1.22
N HIS A 282 20.74 6.93 -0.01
CA HIS A 282 21.16 8.18 -0.63
C HIS A 282 20.00 9.11 -0.99
N ASP A 283 18.82 8.54 -1.24
CA ASP A 283 17.72 9.31 -1.81
C ASP A 283 16.30 8.84 -1.40
N GLY A 284 16.21 7.87 -0.50
CA GLY A 284 14.94 7.31 -0.01
C GLY A 284 14.19 6.45 -1.03
N SER A 285 14.87 5.99 -2.10
CA SER A 285 14.26 5.10 -3.10
C SER A 285 13.99 3.73 -2.49
N ILE A 286 12.73 3.28 -2.57
CA ILE A 286 12.35 1.92 -2.20
C ILE A 286 12.71 0.99 -3.36
N LEU A 287 13.65 0.08 -3.10
CA LEU A 287 14.11 -0.91 -4.08
C LEU A 287 13.28 -2.19 -4.03
N ALA A 288 12.76 -2.53 -2.83
CA ALA A 288 11.79 -3.59 -2.62
C ALA A 288 10.94 -3.31 -1.38
N LEU A 289 9.66 -3.68 -1.46
CA LEU A 289 8.70 -3.61 -0.37
C LEU A 289 7.89 -4.91 -0.38
N ALA A 290 8.18 -5.80 0.55
CA ALA A 290 7.55 -7.12 0.62
C ALA A 290 6.73 -7.26 1.90
N SER A 291 5.57 -7.89 1.78
CA SER A 291 4.72 -8.30 2.90
C SER A 291 4.21 -9.73 2.67
N TRP A 292 4.20 -10.54 3.71
CA TRP A 292 3.71 -11.91 3.68
C TRP A 292 2.67 -12.13 4.79
N PRO A 293 1.58 -12.89 4.55
CA PRO A 293 1.15 -13.47 3.27
C PRO A 293 0.80 -12.43 2.21
N THR A 294 0.82 -12.85 0.96
CA THR A 294 0.51 -11.99 -0.20
C THR A 294 -0.76 -12.46 -0.92
N TYR A 295 -1.17 -11.73 -1.93
CA TYR A 295 -2.33 -12.01 -2.78
C TYR A 295 -1.99 -11.74 -4.24
N ASP A 296 -2.82 -12.25 -5.18
CA ASP A 296 -2.69 -11.91 -6.60
C ASP A 296 -3.64 -10.76 -6.95
N PRO A 297 -3.12 -9.57 -7.34
CA PRO A 297 -3.95 -8.41 -7.73
C PRO A 297 -4.91 -8.70 -8.89
N SER A 298 -4.57 -9.67 -9.76
CA SER A 298 -5.43 -10.04 -10.89
C SER A 298 -6.81 -10.54 -10.45
N THR A 299 -6.94 -11.05 -9.22
CA THR A 299 -8.21 -11.52 -8.66
C THR A 299 -9.26 -10.42 -8.47
N PHE A 300 -8.84 -9.16 -8.45
CA PHE A 300 -9.71 -7.99 -8.29
C PHE A 300 -10.15 -7.38 -9.62
N VAL A 301 -9.46 -7.73 -10.71
CA VAL A 301 -9.77 -7.24 -12.05
C VAL A 301 -11.16 -7.74 -12.47
N ASN A 302 -12.03 -6.82 -12.92
CA ASN A 302 -13.43 -7.10 -13.26
C ASN A 302 -14.29 -7.62 -12.09
N GLY A 303 -13.85 -7.39 -10.85
CA GLY A 303 -14.56 -7.79 -9.62
C GLY A 303 -14.06 -9.11 -9.03
N ILE A 304 -14.11 -9.21 -7.71
CA ILE A 304 -13.72 -10.41 -6.96
C ILE A 304 -14.95 -11.23 -6.59
N SER A 305 -14.87 -12.56 -6.72
CA SER A 305 -15.95 -13.44 -6.27
C SER A 305 -16.06 -13.45 -4.74
N THR A 306 -17.29 -13.59 -4.23
CA THR A 306 -17.55 -13.66 -2.77
C THR A 306 -16.76 -14.78 -2.10
N SER A 307 -16.58 -15.93 -2.77
CA SER A 307 -15.83 -17.07 -2.23
C SER A 307 -14.33 -16.77 -2.11
N VAL A 308 -13.71 -16.13 -3.10
CA VAL A 308 -12.30 -15.76 -3.06
C VAL A 308 -12.08 -14.66 -2.02
N PHE A 309 -12.98 -13.66 -1.96
CA PHE A 309 -12.89 -12.62 -0.94
C PHE A 309 -13.01 -13.18 0.48
N ALA A 310 -13.93 -14.12 0.70
CA ALA A 310 -14.07 -14.80 1.99
C ALA A 310 -12.81 -15.59 2.38
N GLN A 311 -12.12 -16.23 1.42
CA GLN A 311 -10.83 -16.90 1.67
C GLN A 311 -9.75 -15.90 2.10
N LEU A 312 -9.61 -14.76 1.39
CA LEU A 312 -8.62 -13.73 1.71
C LEU A 312 -8.88 -13.03 3.06
N THR A 313 -10.13 -12.99 3.50
CA THR A 313 -10.53 -12.34 4.77
C THR A 313 -10.77 -13.33 5.92
N ALA A 314 -10.57 -14.63 5.70
CA ALA A 314 -10.69 -15.64 6.74
C ALA A 314 -9.65 -15.41 7.86
N PRO A 315 -10.00 -15.63 9.15
CA PRO A 315 -9.05 -15.45 10.26
C PRO A 315 -7.74 -16.23 10.09
N GLY A 316 -7.80 -17.44 9.55
CA GLY A 316 -6.63 -18.29 9.29
C GLY A 316 -5.80 -17.89 8.05
N ALA A 317 -6.23 -16.90 7.29
CA ALA A 317 -5.47 -16.39 6.15
C ALA A 317 -4.35 -15.39 6.58
N HIS A 318 -4.29 -15.01 7.84
CA HIS A 318 -3.31 -14.06 8.38
C HIS A 318 -3.26 -12.71 7.64
N ALA A 319 -4.45 -12.20 7.23
CA ALA A 319 -4.65 -10.90 6.59
C ALA A 319 -3.72 -10.63 5.39
N PRO A 320 -3.82 -11.40 4.29
CA PRO A 320 -2.96 -11.27 3.12
C PRO A 320 -3.13 -9.95 2.35
N LEU A 321 -4.21 -9.19 2.58
CA LEU A 321 -4.42 -7.87 1.98
C LEU A 321 -3.73 -6.74 2.74
N THR A 322 -3.10 -7.02 3.89
CA THR A 322 -2.44 -6.02 4.72
C THR A 322 -1.01 -5.80 4.26
N ASP A 323 -0.67 -4.59 3.85
CA ASP A 323 0.72 -4.17 3.66
C ASP A 323 1.40 -3.99 5.01
N ARG A 324 2.08 -5.02 5.48
CA ARG A 324 2.77 -5.00 6.78
C ARG A 324 3.96 -4.05 6.80
N ALA A 325 4.59 -3.82 5.67
CA ALA A 325 5.75 -2.95 5.60
C ALA A 325 5.41 -1.50 5.97
N THR A 326 4.21 -1.02 5.63
CA THR A 326 3.77 0.36 5.87
C THR A 326 2.68 0.49 6.93
N SER A 327 1.91 -0.57 7.19
CA SER A 327 0.78 -0.53 8.13
C SER A 327 0.92 -1.45 9.34
N GLY A 328 1.84 -2.42 9.32
CA GLY A 328 2.15 -3.25 10.48
C GLY A 328 2.78 -2.41 11.60
N LEU A 329 2.30 -2.59 12.83
CA LEU A 329 2.77 -1.86 14.00
C LEU A 329 3.46 -2.83 14.97
N TYR A 330 4.77 -2.67 15.12
CA TYR A 330 5.62 -3.57 15.91
C TYR A 330 6.46 -2.78 16.89
N ALA A 331 6.76 -3.37 18.05
CA ALA A 331 7.83 -2.86 18.90
C ALA A 331 9.17 -3.09 18.16
N PRO A 332 10.06 -2.09 18.05
CA PRO A 332 11.33 -2.27 17.35
C PRO A 332 12.36 -3.08 18.17
N GLY A 333 12.15 -3.24 19.46
CA GLY A 333 13.10 -3.88 20.35
C GLY A 333 14.47 -3.20 20.30
N SER A 334 15.52 -3.98 20.44
CA SER A 334 16.91 -3.48 20.48
C SER A 334 17.39 -2.73 19.23
N THR A 335 16.64 -2.73 18.12
CA THR A 335 16.97 -1.87 16.98
C THR A 335 16.77 -0.37 17.30
N PHE A 336 15.92 -0.06 18.28
CA PHE A 336 15.71 1.31 18.76
C PHE A 336 16.90 1.89 19.53
N LYS A 337 17.89 1.07 19.87
CA LYS A 337 19.16 1.52 20.50
C LYS A 337 19.94 2.51 19.62
N LEU A 338 19.68 2.57 18.31
CA LEU A 338 20.11 3.65 17.44
C LEU A 338 19.67 5.01 18.00
N VAL A 339 18.39 5.16 18.30
CA VAL A 339 17.79 6.41 18.81
C VAL A 339 18.33 6.77 20.18
N THR A 340 18.34 5.80 21.10
CA THR A 340 18.81 6.01 22.48
C THR A 340 20.29 6.38 22.53
N GLY A 341 21.13 5.71 21.71
CA GLY A 341 22.54 6.03 21.57
C GLY A 341 22.78 7.42 21.01
N THR A 342 22.04 7.80 19.95
CA THR A 342 22.08 9.16 19.37
C THR A 342 21.69 10.21 20.40
N ALA A 343 20.59 10.02 21.12
CA ALA A 343 20.13 10.93 22.17
C ALA A 343 21.20 11.11 23.26
N ALA A 344 21.82 10.02 23.69
CA ALA A 344 22.83 10.05 24.76
C ALA A 344 24.11 10.78 24.36
N LEU A 345 24.57 10.57 23.13
CA LEU A 345 25.74 11.26 22.58
C LEU A 345 25.45 12.74 22.32
N ASN A 346 24.37 13.06 21.63
CA ASN A 346 24.04 14.44 21.26
C ASN A 346 23.71 15.32 22.47
N SER A 347 23.12 14.74 23.53
CA SER A 347 22.89 15.48 24.79
C SER A 347 24.12 15.62 25.67
N GLY A 348 25.24 14.97 25.33
CA GLY A 348 26.45 14.92 26.17
C GLY A 348 26.26 14.11 27.47
N LEU A 349 25.23 13.23 27.51
CA LEU A 349 25.03 12.34 28.65
C LEU A 349 26.19 11.33 28.79
N ILE A 350 26.70 10.88 27.66
CA ILE A 350 27.91 10.07 27.54
C ILE A 350 28.80 10.58 26.39
N SER A 351 30.06 10.16 26.39
CA SER A 351 30.95 10.16 25.22
C SER A 351 31.07 8.72 24.69
N PRO A 352 31.57 8.51 23.45
CA PRO A 352 31.76 7.19 22.88
C PRO A 352 32.49 6.17 23.77
N GLY A 353 33.53 6.64 24.50
CA GLY A 353 34.35 5.82 25.37
C GLY A 353 33.90 5.76 26.84
N THR A 354 32.76 6.36 27.21
CA THR A 354 32.28 6.34 28.60
C THR A 354 32.08 4.90 29.08
N PRO A 355 32.83 4.45 30.11
CA PRO A 355 32.75 3.07 30.58
C PRO A 355 31.47 2.83 31.39
N PHE A 356 30.90 1.68 31.23
CA PHE A 356 29.78 1.15 32.04
C PHE A 356 30.08 -0.28 32.45
N PHE A 357 29.89 -0.62 33.74
CA PHE A 357 30.05 -1.99 34.20
C PHE A 357 28.75 -2.75 34.12
N ASP A 358 28.63 -3.58 33.06
CA ASP A 358 27.50 -4.44 32.82
C ASP A 358 27.60 -5.71 33.64
N ARG A 359 26.80 -5.79 34.71
CA ARG A 359 26.65 -6.96 35.59
C ARG A 359 25.49 -7.87 35.19
N GLY A 360 24.88 -7.66 34.02
CA GLY A 360 23.71 -8.41 33.54
C GLY A 360 22.36 -7.79 33.92
N TYR A 361 22.34 -6.72 34.73
CA TYR A 361 21.10 -6.05 35.13
C TYR A 361 21.32 -4.67 35.71
N ILE A 362 20.23 -3.89 35.80
CA ILE A 362 20.15 -2.69 36.65
C ILE A 362 18.94 -2.79 37.61
N MET A 363 18.98 -1.99 38.68
CA MET A 363 17.85 -1.83 39.59
C MET A 363 17.21 -0.45 39.35
N VAL A 364 15.88 -0.42 39.24
CA VAL A 364 15.08 0.80 39.20
C VAL A 364 14.03 0.71 40.32
N GLY A 365 14.25 1.44 41.39
CA GLY A 365 13.53 1.20 42.63
C GLY A 365 13.76 -0.24 43.13
N ALA A 366 12.69 -0.97 43.35
CA ALA A 366 12.75 -2.38 43.76
C ALA A 366 12.74 -3.37 42.58
N GLN A 367 12.53 -2.89 41.35
CA GLN A 367 12.42 -3.73 40.17
C GLN A 367 13.79 -3.97 39.54
N ARG A 368 14.06 -5.21 39.18
CA ARG A 368 15.25 -5.64 38.45
C ARG A 368 14.97 -5.72 36.95
N PHE A 369 15.82 -5.11 36.13
CA PHE A 369 15.80 -5.12 34.68
C PHE A 369 17.03 -5.88 34.19
N ASN A 370 16.84 -7.02 33.52
CA ASN A 370 17.93 -7.92 33.12
C ASN A 370 18.29 -7.72 31.64
N ASN A 371 19.55 -8.05 31.30
CA ASN A 371 19.91 -8.37 29.93
C ASN A 371 19.18 -9.65 29.46
N ALA A 372 19.00 -9.79 28.15
CA ALA A 372 18.53 -11.03 27.54
C ALA A 372 19.43 -12.21 28.00
N GLY A 373 18.82 -13.35 28.32
CA GLY A 373 19.52 -14.53 28.83
C GLY A 373 20.29 -14.32 30.13
N ASN A 374 20.06 -13.23 30.88
CA ASN A 374 20.80 -12.83 32.08
C ASN A 374 22.34 -12.68 31.85
N SER A 375 22.76 -12.47 30.61
CA SER A 375 24.17 -12.33 30.24
C SER A 375 24.80 -11.07 30.85
N SER A 376 26.09 -11.14 31.25
CA SER A 376 26.88 -10.01 31.75
C SER A 376 28.11 -9.80 30.87
N TYR A 377 28.43 -8.56 30.58
CA TYR A 377 29.48 -8.22 29.60
C TYR A 377 30.69 -7.50 30.22
N GLY A 378 30.67 -7.31 31.55
CA GLY A 378 31.77 -6.61 32.25
C GLY A 378 31.81 -5.12 31.88
N THR A 379 33.01 -4.55 31.77
CA THR A 379 33.13 -3.15 31.39
C THR A 379 33.01 -2.96 29.89
N VAL A 380 31.97 -2.25 29.45
CA VAL A 380 31.68 -1.93 28.05
C VAL A 380 31.60 -0.42 27.82
N ALA A 381 31.90 0.01 26.62
CA ALA A 381 31.57 1.35 26.11
C ALA A 381 30.50 1.23 25.01
N LEU A 382 29.99 2.37 24.49
CA LEU A 382 28.89 2.40 23.55
C LEU A 382 29.06 1.46 22.33
N PRO A 383 30.21 1.42 21.61
CA PRO A 383 30.37 0.52 20.46
C PRO A 383 30.16 -0.95 20.85
N GLN A 384 30.79 -1.39 21.93
CA GLN A 384 30.65 -2.77 22.42
C GLN A 384 29.24 -3.03 22.94
N ALA A 385 28.62 -2.09 23.67
CA ALA A 385 27.24 -2.21 24.14
C ALA A 385 26.22 -2.36 23.00
N ILE A 386 26.47 -1.72 21.85
CA ILE A 386 25.69 -1.91 20.62
C ILE A 386 25.92 -3.33 20.06
N ALA A 387 27.18 -3.74 19.92
CA ALA A 387 27.58 -5.01 19.31
C ALA A 387 26.98 -6.22 20.03
N VAL A 388 27.06 -6.25 21.36
CA VAL A 388 26.51 -7.33 22.20
C VAL A 388 25.06 -7.07 22.62
N SER A 389 24.49 -5.93 22.22
CA SER A 389 23.12 -5.52 22.57
C SER A 389 22.85 -5.43 24.08
N SER A 390 23.81 -4.92 24.90
CA SER A 390 23.65 -4.79 26.35
C SER A 390 22.41 -3.98 26.73
N ASP A 391 21.36 -4.61 27.25
CA ASP A 391 20.16 -3.89 27.69
C ASP A 391 20.44 -3.06 28.92
N SER A 392 21.24 -3.57 29.87
CA SER A 392 21.59 -2.85 31.10
C SER A 392 22.30 -1.52 30.85
N PHE A 393 23.13 -1.43 29.81
CA PHE A 393 23.72 -0.17 29.37
C PHE A 393 22.64 0.84 28.93
N PHE A 394 21.74 0.44 28.07
CA PHE A 394 20.69 1.30 27.54
C PHE A 394 19.59 1.58 28.56
N TYR A 395 19.26 0.64 29.45
CA TYR A 395 18.39 0.89 30.60
C TYR A 395 18.94 2.00 31.49
N ASP A 396 20.26 2.01 31.77
CA ASP A 396 20.90 3.07 32.56
C ASP A 396 20.81 4.45 31.86
N LEU A 397 20.95 4.49 30.54
CA LEU A 397 20.73 5.73 29.79
C LEU A 397 19.28 6.21 29.94
N GLY A 398 18.29 5.33 29.75
CA GLY A 398 16.87 5.64 29.93
C GLY A 398 16.54 6.17 31.34
N ARG A 399 17.09 5.51 32.37
CA ARG A 399 16.99 5.94 33.78
C ARG A 399 17.61 7.33 33.99
N ARG A 400 18.84 7.53 33.53
CA ARG A 400 19.58 8.81 33.68
C ARG A 400 18.91 9.97 32.96
N PHE A 401 18.30 9.75 31.79
CA PHE A 401 17.51 10.76 31.11
C PHE A 401 16.31 11.21 31.94
N TRP A 402 15.59 10.26 32.51
CA TRP A 402 14.41 10.56 33.33
C TRP A 402 14.77 11.29 34.63
N GLU A 403 15.69 10.72 35.41
CA GLU A 403 16.13 11.26 36.70
C GLU A 403 16.92 12.58 36.57
N GLY A 404 17.62 12.78 35.45
CA GLY A 404 18.43 13.96 35.16
C GLY A 404 17.66 15.14 34.56
N GLY A 405 16.32 15.08 34.48
CA GLY A 405 15.50 16.19 33.99
C GLY A 405 15.49 16.39 32.47
N ARG A 406 16.04 15.44 31.70
CA ARG A 406 16.02 15.42 30.22
C ARG A 406 15.04 14.34 29.74
N SER A 407 13.88 14.27 30.33
CA SER A 407 12.96 13.14 30.28
C SER A 407 12.42 12.80 28.88
N LEU A 408 12.44 13.74 27.93
CA LEU A 408 11.94 13.53 26.56
C LEU A 408 13.03 13.40 25.51
N ALA A 409 14.33 13.41 25.90
CA ALA A 409 15.42 13.38 24.93
C ALA A 409 15.38 12.18 23.97
N ILE A 410 14.98 10.99 24.45
CA ILE A 410 14.81 9.78 23.61
C ILE A 410 13.64 9.97 22.64
N GLN A 411 12.50 10.49 23.15
CA GLN A 411 11.30 10.70 22.35
C GLN A 411 11.52 11.76 21.27
N ASP A 412 12.22 12.84 21.60
CA ASP A 412 12.50 13.92 20.65
C ASP A 412 13.44 13.43 19.56
N THR A 413 14.53 12.71 19.92
CA THR A 413 15.42 12.07 18.94
C THR A 413 14.67 11.03 18.08
N ALA A 414 13.71 10.27 18.65
CA ALA A 414 12.88 9.36 17.87
C ALA A 414 12.08 10.11 16.80
N ARG A 415 11.51 11.26 17.14
CA ARG A 415 10.78 12.09 16.19
C ARG A 415 11.69 12.69 15.11
N GLU A 416 12.92 13.05 15.45
CA GLU A 416 13.95 13.47 14.48
C GLU A 416 14.24 12.36 13.45
N TYR A 417 14.27 11.10 13.86
CA TYR A 417 14.37 9.94 12.96
C TYR A 417 13.07 9.57 12.24
N GLY A 418 11.99 10.37 12.38
CA GLY A 418 10.71 10.18 11.70
C GLY A 418 9.72 9.24 12.39
N PHE A 419 10.05 8.67 13.56
CA PHE A 419 9.11 7.82 14.30
C PHE A 419 7.92 8.61 14.86
N GLY A 420 6.76 7.97 14.92
CA GLY A 420 5.54 8.57 15.44
C GLY A 420 4.78 9.45 14.44
N SER A 421 5.25 9.52 13.20
CA SER A 421 4.63 10.22 12.08
C SER A 421 4.67 9.37 10.81
N ARG A 422 3.73 9.58 9.89
CA ARG A 422 3.82 8.96 8.57
C ARG A 422 5.07 9.42 7.85
N THR A 423 5.76 8.52 7.16
CA THR A 423 6.94 8.85 6.36
C THR A 423 6.56 9.68 5.13
N GLY A 424 5.30 9.57 4.71
CA GLY A 424 4.78 10.24 3.52
C GLY A 424 5.10 9.48 2.24
N ILE A 425 5.42 8.19 2.32
CA ILE A 425 5.53 7.34 1.13
C ILE A 425 4.23 7.45 0.31
N PRO A 426 4.31 7.67 -1.01
CA PRO A 426 3.12 7.88 -1.84
C PRO A 426 2.41 6.56 -2.20
N ILE A 427 2.01 5.82 -1.17
CA ILE A 427 1.11 4.66 -1.26
C ILE A 427 0.13 4.74 -0.10
N GLY A 428 -1.10 4.33 -0.31
CA GLY A 428 -2.14 4.46 0.71
C GLY A 428 -1.95 3.50 1.90
N GLY A 429 -2.62 3.79 3.03
CA GLY A 429 -2.70 2.85 4.15
C GLY A 429 -1.59 2.96 5.21
N GLU A 430 -0.59 3.83 5.02
CA GLU A 430 0.51 4.01 5.96
C GLU A 430 0.04 4.38 7.38
N GLN A 431 0.60 3.71 8.40
CA GLN A 431 0.35 4.00 9.81
C GLN A 431 1.46 4.89 10.39
N PRO A 432 1.11 5.83 11.30
CA PRO A 432 2.10 6.77 11.85
C PRO A 432 2.99 6.15 12.93
N GLY A 433 2.70 4.93 13.39
CA GLY A 433 3.35 4.41 14.58
C GLY A 433 3.00 5.21 15.85
N ARG A 434 3.76 5.01 16.91
CA ARG A 434 3.59 5.75 18.17
C ARG A 434 4.90 5.84 18.93
N VAL A 435 5.33 7.07 19.23
CA VAL A 435 6.40 7.34 20.21
C VAL A 435 5.71 7.73 21.51
N PRO A 436 5.76 6.87 22.54
CA PRO A 436 5.08 7.13 23.80
C PRO A 436 5.82 8.18 24.63
N ASP A 437 5.03 9.04 25.27
CA ASP A 437 5.49 10.07 26.21
C ASP A 437 4.45 10.24 27.33
N PRO A 438 4.71 11.05 28.36
CA PRO A 438 3.76 11.28 29.45
C PRO A 438 2.37 11.72 28.98
N ALA A 439 2.28 12.54 27.94
CA ALA A 439 1.01 13.01 27.38
C ALA A 439 0.27 11.89 26.65
N THR A 440 0.99 11.07 25.91
CA THR A 440 0.44 9.89 25.23
C THR A 440 -0.06 8.88 26.23
N ARG A 441 0.71 8.59 27.30
CA ARG A 441 0.31 7.68 28.38
C ARG A 441 -1.00 8.13 29.03
N LYS A 442 -1.09 9.43 29.37
CA LYS A 442 -2.31 10.00 29.92
C LYS A 442 -3.51 9.85 28.98
N ARG A 443 -3.36 10.16 27.69
CA ARG A 443 -4.42 10.00 26.69
C ARG A 443 -4.91 8.56 26.57
N LEU A 444 -3.99 7.59 26.56
CA LEU A 444 -4.33 6.17 26.47
C LEU A 444 -5.11 5.71 27.71
N HIS A 445 -4.69 6.14 28.89
CA HIS A 445 -5.42 5.89 30.13
C HIS A 445 -6.82 6.50 30.10
N ASP A 446 -6.93 7.80 29.75
CA ASP A 446 -8.21 8.50 29.70
C ASP A 446 -9.18 7.86 28.68
N ALA A 447 -8.66 7.34 27.57
CA ALA A 447 -9.46 6.65 26.54
C ALA A 447 -9.87 5.23 26.92
N ASN A 448 -9.02 4.48 27.61
CA ASN A 448 -9.27 3.09 28.02
C ASN A 448 -8.53 2.76 29.33
N PRO A 449 -9.10 3.10 30.51
CA PRO A 449 -8.47 2.84 31.80
C PRO A 449 -8.26 1.35 32.11
N THR A 450 -9.05 0.47 31.49
CA THR A 450 -8.92 -0.99 31.68
C THR A 450 -7.66 -1.52 31.01
N ALA A 451 -7.40 -1.10 29.79
CA ALA A 451 -6.18 -1.52 29.04
C ALA A 451 -4.93 -0.77 29.54
N TYR A 452 -5.09 0.47 29.98
CA TYR A 452 -4.01 1.32 30.48
C TYR A 452 -4.34 1.80 31.91
N PRO A 453 -4.15 0.94 32.93
CA PRO A 453 -4.64 1.23 34.28
C PRO A 453 -3.91 2.40 34.96
N ASN A 454 -2.79 2.85 34.43
CA ASN A 454 -2.02 3.94 34.98
C ASN A 454 -1.73 5.03 33.91
N GLY A 455 -2.17 6.26 34.18
CA GLY A 455 -1.98 7.43 33.31
C GLY A 455 -0.69 8.21 33.59
N GLN A 456 0.14 7.77 34.56
CA GLN A 456 1.42 8.41 34.88
C GLN A 456 2.58 7.71 34.18
N TRP A 457 3.60 8.50 33.82
CA TRP A 457 4.88 8.02 33.28
C TRP A 457 5.89 7.88 34.40
N PHE A 458 6.55 6.74 34.49
CA PHE A 458 7.53 6.41 35.49
C PHE A 458 8.90 6.17 34.90
N THR A 459 9.93 6.11 35.74
CA THR A 459 11.30 5.75 35.35
C THR A 459 11.33 4.44 34.55
N GLY A 460 10.53 3.42 34.95
CA GLY A 460 10.45 2.13 34.27
C GLY A 460 9.91 2.23 32.84
N ASP A 461 8.99 3.15 32.55
CA ASP A 461 8.50 3.37 31.19
C ASP A 461 9.61 3.91 30.28
N ASN A 462 10.41 4.86 30.80
CA ASN A 462 11.54 5.42 30.08
C ASN A 462 12.69 4.41 29.87
N VAL A 463 12.89 3.52 30.83
CA VAL A 463 13.83 2.40 30.76
C VAL A 463 13.41 1.42 29.66
N ASN A 464 12.15 1.02 29.62
CA ASN A 464 11.62 0.16 28.56
C ASN A 464 11.69 0.82 27.17
N LEU A 465 11.35 2.12 27.10
CA LEU A 465 11.46 2.89 25.85
C LEU A 465 12.90 2.88 25.31
N ALA A 466 13.90 3.00 26.19
CA ALA A 466 15.31 3.07 25.80
C ALA A 466 15.81 1.83 25.04
N ILE A 467 15.13 0.70 25.17
CA ILE A 467 15.42 -0.53 24.42
C ILE A 467 14.36 -0.89 23.37
N GLY A 468 13.46 0.04 23.07
CA GLY A 468 12.45 -0.14 22.02
C GLY A 468 11.26 -1.03 22.42
N GLN A 469 10.93 -1.04 23.73
CA GLN A 469 9.82 -1.81 24.29
C GLN A 469 8.76 -0.89 24.92
N GLY A 470 7.76 -1.48 25.55
CA GLY A 470 6.63 -0.76 26.16
C GLY A 470 5.57 -0.40 25.13
N GLU A 471 5.14 0.86 25.12
CA GLU A 471 4.07 1.34 24.21
C GLU A 471 4.59 1.88 22.87
N LEU A 472 5.89 1.80 22.63
CA LEU A 472 6.51 2.18 21.36
C LEU A 472 6.11 1.18 20.28
N VAL A 473 5.53 1.69 19.18
CA VAL A 473 5.28 0.91 17.97
C VAL A 473 5.67 1.68 16.73
N VAL A 474 6.32 0.99 15.80
CA VAL A 474 6.82 1.53 14.54
C VAL A 474 6.39 0.64 13.39
N THR A 475 6.40 1.18 12.16
CA THR A 475 6.29 0.35 10.96
C THR A 475 7.67 -0.14 10.52
N PRO A 476 7.76 -1.26 9.78
CA PRO A 476 9.02 -1.69 9.16
C PRO A 476 9.66 -0.61 8.29
N LEU A 477 8.85 0.15 7.55
CA LEU A 477 9.32 1.27 6.74
C LEU A 477 9.94 2.39 7.59
N GLN A 478 9.31 2.76 8.71
CA GLN A 478 9.90 3.76 9.62
C GLN A 478 11.25 3.32 10.16
N LEU A 479 11.39 2.04 10.52
CA LEU A 479 12.66 1.51 11.00
C LEU A 479 13.72 1.50 9.89
N ALA A 480 13.37 1.10 8.67
CA ALA A 480 14.26 1.13 7.51
C ALA A 480 14.76 2.55 7.24
N ASN A 481 13.85 3.53 7.16
CA ASN A 481 14.17 4.91 6.90
C ASN A 481 15.04 5.55 8.02
N ALA A 482 14.82 5.17 9.29
CA ALA A 482 15.67 5.64 10.40
C ALA A 482 17.11 5.11 10.27
N TYR A 483 17.31 3.84 9.88
CA TYR A 483 18.65 3.30 9.65
C TYR A 483 19.28 3.83 8.37
N ALA A 484 18.49 4.05 7.30
CA ALA A 484 18.94 4.76 6.09
C ALA A 484 19.41 6.18 6.41
N THR A 485 18.69 6.90 7.27
CA THR A 485 19.06 8.23 7.76
C THR A 485 20.39 8.21 8.51
N PHE A 486 20.61 7.25 9.40
CA PHE A 486 21.92 7.11 10.07
C PHE A 486 23.01 6.77 9.05
N ALA A 487 22.74 5.85 8.15
CA ALA A 487 23.71 5.34 7.17
C ALA A 487 24.19 6.42 6.20
N ASN A 488 23.30 7.30 5.71
CA ASN A 488 23.61 8.33 4.72
C ASN A 488 24.25 9.61 5.28
N GLY A 489 24.45 9.72 6.59
CA GLY A 489 25.04 10.93 7.15
C GLY A 489 24.09 11.75 8.01
N GLY A 490 22.82 11.43 8.09
CA GLY A 490 21.81 12.10 8.92
C GLY A 490 20.64 12.69 8.16
N THR A 491 20.62 12.63 6.84
CA THR A 491 19.51 13.17 6.05
C THR A 491 18.33 12.21 6.05
N LEU A 492 17.22 12.61 6.67
CA LEU A 492 15.94 11.89 6.58
C LEU A 492 15.27 12.24 5.26
N TYR A 493 15.11 11.25 4.38
CA TYR A 493 14.34 11.40 3.14
C TYR A 493 12.89 10.94 3.32
N GLN A 494 11.98 11.56 2.56
CA GLN A 494 10.68 10.97 2.32
C GLN A 494 10.85 9.77 1.40
N PRO A 495 10.46 8.54 1.82
CA PRO A 495 10.56 7.37 0.96
C PRO A 495 9.77 7.56 -0.34
N ARG A 496 10.34 7.17 -1.46
CA ARG A 496 9.71 7.27 -2.77
C ARG A 496 9.66 5.93 -3.48
N VAL A 497 8.62 5.75 -4.29
CA VAL A 497 8.38 4.50 -5.04
C VAL A 497 8.42 4.70 -6.55
N ALA A 498 8.50 5.95 -7.02
CA ALA A 498 8.55 6.27 -8.44
C ALA A 498 9.76 7.15 -8.77
N LEU A 499 10.33 6.94 -9.96
CA LEU A 499 11.47 7.68 -10.53
C LEU A 499 11.01 8.78 -11.46
N ASP A 500 10.11 8.45 -12.39
CA ASP A 500 9.64 9.36 -13.42
C ASP A 500 8.33 8.90 -14.05
N VAL A 501 7.76 9.82 -14.83
CA VAL A 501 6.57 9.61 -15.65
C VAL A 501 7.00 9.73 -17.11
N ASP A 502 6.68 8.71 -17.91
CA ASP A 502 7.05 8.61 -19.31
C ASP A 502 5.82 8.57 -20.23
N ASN A 503 6.00 8.99 -21.47
CA ASN A 503 5.09 8.65 -22.56
C ASN A 503 5.23 7.18 -22.96
N GLN A 504 4.26 6.67 -23.73
CA GLN A 504 4.28 5.28 -24.21
C GLN A 504 5.47 4.96 -25.13
N ASP A 505 6.03 5.95 -25.78
CA ASP A 505 7.23 5.84 -26.64
C ASP A 505 8.54 5.85 -25.84
N GLY A 506 8.45 5.95 -24.50
CA GLY A 506 9.58 6.01 -23.59
C GLY A 506 10.20 7.42 -23.44
N SER A 507 9.63 8.44 -24.06
CA SER A 507 10.06 9.81 -23.83
C SER A 507 9.61 10.30 -22.47
N LYS A 508 10.52 10.89 -21.71
CA LYS A 508 10.27 11.35 -20.34
C LYS A 508 9.38 12.60 -20.32
N ILE A 509 8.38 12.61 -19.43
CA ILE A 509 7.51 13.78 -19.16
C ILE A 509 8.04 14.54 -17.95
N SER A 510 8.34 13.85 -16.84
CA SER A 510 8.81 14.47 -15.61
C SER A 510 9.58 13.52 -14.72
N ASP A 511 10.57 14.03 -14.00
CA ASP A 511 11.27 13.32 -12.93
C ASP A 511 10.54 13.48 -11.60
N ILE A 512 10.58 12.42 -10.78
CA ILE A 512 10.15 12.46 -9.37
C ILE A 512 11.42 12.46 -8.53
N VAL A 513 11.78 13.66 -8.07
CA VAL A 513 13.05 13.90 -7.39
C VAL A 513 13.04 13.49 -5.91
N PRO A 514 14.18 13.09 -5.33
CA PRO A 514 14.32 12.86 -3.89
C PRO A 514 13.93 14.09 -3.07
N ARG A 515 13.28 13.86 -1.93
CA ARG A 515 12.81 14.92 -1.04
C ARG A 515 13.44 14.76 0.36
N PRO A 516 14.49 15.52 0.71
CA PRO A 516 14.96 15.58 2.09
C PRO A 516 13.90 16.28 2.97
N VAL A 517 13.68 15.74 4.15
CA VAL A 517 12.66 16.20 5.11
C VAL A 517 13.32 16.91 6.29
N HIS A 518 14.36 16.31 6.83
CA HIS A 518 15.03 16.77 8.05
C HIS A 518 16.48 16.26 8.11
N GLU A 519 17.32 16.90 8.92
CA GLU A 519 18.66 16.43 9.23
C GLU A 519 18.78 16.04 10.70
N VAL A 520 19.18 14.80 10.96
CA VAL A 520 19.53 14.31 12.29
C VAL A 520 21.01 14.58 12.51
N ALA A 521 21.30 15.66 13.20
CA ALA A 521 22.68 16.07 13.45
C ALA A 521 23.42 15.08 14.35
N MET A 522 24.65 14.73 13.98
CA MET A 522 25.57 13.93 14.79
C MET A 522 27.01 14.27 14.43
N SER A 523 27.87 14.43 15.43
CA SER A 523 29.31 14.66 15.15
C SER A 523 29.92 13.44 14.43
N PRO A 524 30.93 13.65 13.56
CA PRO A 524 31.61 12.54 12.88
C PRO A 524 32.20 11.50 13.85
N GLU A 525 32.71 11.92 15.00
CA GLU A 525 33.21 11.03 16.04
C GLU A 525 32.11 10.13 16.63
N ASN A 526 30.97 10.73 17.00
CA ASN A 526 29.84 10.01 17.56
C ASN A 526 29.27 8.99 16.56
N ARG A 527 29.16 9.42 15.29
CA ARG A 527 28.74 8.55 14.21
C ARG A 527 29.68 7.37 14.00
N ALA A 528 30.98 7.61 13.93
CA ALA A 528 31.99 6.58 13.76
C ALA A 528 31.92 5.54 14.89
N ALA A 529 31.75 5.98 16.13
CA ALA A 529 31.61 5.07 17.27
C ALA A 529 30.35 4.21 17.21
N MET A 530 29.21 4.77 16.79
CA MET A 530 27.99 3.99 16.60
C MET A 530 28.11 3.04 15.43
N LEU A 531 28.71 3.47 14.31
CA LEU A 531 28.96 2.63 13.14
C LEU A 531 29.86 1.44 13.48
N GLU A 532 30.91 1.66 14.28
CA GLU A 532 31.76 0.58 14.78
C GLU A 532 30.95 -0.45 15.57
N GLY A 533 30.04 0.02 16.44
CA GLY A 533 29.13 -0.86 17.17
C GLY A 533 28.22 -1.67 16.24
N PHE A 534 27.61 -1.05 15.22
CA PHE A 534 26.75 -1.74 14.25
C PHE A 534 27.53 -2.72 13.36
N LYS A 535 28.78 -2.41 12.97
CA LYS A 535 29.67 -3.39 12.32
C LYS A 535 29.97 -4.56 13.27
N GLY A 536 30.22 -4.25 14.55
CA GLY A 536 30.48 -5.26 15.59
C GLY A 536 29.33 -6.26 15.81
N VAL A 537 28.07 -5.87 15.60
CA VAL A 537 26.92 -6.81 15.65
C VAL A 537 27.12 -7.98 14.70
N ILE A 538 27.71 -7.76 13.55
CA ILE A 538 27.91 -8.76 12.48
C ILE A 538 29.31 -9.38 12.57
N ALA A 539 30.36 -8.58 12.71
CA ALA A 539 31.74 -9.02 12.54
C ALA A 539 32.40 -9.51 13.84
N ALA A 540 32.03 -8.94 15.00
CA ALA A 540 32.66 -9.33 16.25
C ALA A 540 32.19 -10.71 16.73
N SER A 541 33.08 -11.52 17.31
CA SER A 541 32.76 -12.89 17.80
C SER A 541 31.66 -12.92 18.88
N GLY A 542 31.48 -11.81 19.64
CA GLY A 542 30.38 -11.63 20.58
C GLY A 542 29.19 -10.86 20.01
N GLY A 543 29.21 -10.49 18.73
CA GLY A 543 28.14 -9.75 18.06
C GLY A 543 26.87 -10.59 17.91
N THR A 544 25.71 -9.98 18.14
CA THR A 544 24.44 -10.70 18.20
C THR A 544 24.03 -11.36 16.87
N ALA A 545 24.51 -10.88 15.72
CA ALA A 545 24.26 -11.49 14.41
C ALA A 545 25.49 -12.24 13.84
N HIS A 546 26.58 -12.36 14.61
CA HIS A 546 27.83 -12.97 14.13
C HIS A 546 27.62 -14.37 13.54
N GLN A 547 26.86 -15.22 14.21
CA GLN A 547 26.57 -16.58 13.73
C GLN A 547 25.75 -16.55 12.45
N ALA A 548 24.75 -15.67 12.37
CA ALA A 548 23.90 -15.52 11.18
C ALA A 548 24.68 -15.05 9.94
N PHE A 549 25.74 -14.27 10.15
CA PHE A 549 26.61 -13.75 9.09
C PHE A 549 27.92 -14.53 8.93
N SER A 550 28.04 -15.73 9.51
CA SER A 550 29.21 -16.57 9.35
C SER A 550 29.45 -16.90 7.87
N GLY A 551 30.64 -16.53 7.33
CA GLY A 551 30.96 -16.66 5.90
C GLY A 551 30.41 -15.56 4.98
N PHE A 552 29.77 -14.54 5.53
CA PHE A 552 29.43 -13.33 4.77
C PHE A 552 30.69 -12.58 4.32
N PRO A 553 30.75 -11.98 3.12
CA PRO A 553 31.97 -11.38 2.56
C PRO A 553 32.29 -10.00 3.19
N ASN A 554 32.42 -9.94 4.50
CA ASN A 554 32.69 -8.69 5.24
C ASN A 554 34.04 -8.02 4.93
N ASP A 555 34.92 -8.66 4.19
CA ASP A 555 36.18 -8.11 3.70
C ASP A 555 36.01 -7.25 2.43
N THR A 556 35.00 -7.53 1.63
CA THR A 556 34.71 -6.84 0.36
C THR A 556 33.38 -6.10 0.33
N PHE A 557 32.39 -6.59 1.10
CA PHE A 557 31.05 -6.00 1.20
C PHE A 557 30.66 -5.89 2.67
N ILE A 558 31.29 -4.94 3.39
CA ILE A 558 31.11 -4.77 4.84
C ILE A 558 29.66 -4.44 5.14
N ALA A 559 29.02 -5.21 6.03
CA ALA A 559 27.69 -4.91 6.51
C ALA A 559 27.71 -4.39 7.96
N ALA A 560 26.78 -3.50 8.25
CA ALA A 560 26.47 -3.02 9.59
C ALA A 560 25.00 -3.22 9.88
N GLY A 561 24.62 -3.52 11.13
CA GLY A 561 23.22 -3.78 11.42
C GLY A 561 22.91 -3.93 12.90
N LYS A 562 21.67 -4.24 13.21
CA LYS A 562 21.20 -4.46 14.59
C LYS A 562 20.08 -5.49 14.65
N THR A 563 20.20 -6.43 15.56
CA THR A 563 19.13 -7.37 15.91
C THR A 563 18.13 -6.71 16.84
N GLY A 564 16.87 -7.08 16.71
CA GLY A 564 15.79 -6.73 17.61
C GLY A 564 14.94 -7.97 17.92
N THR A 565 14.35 -7.99 19.09
CA THR A 565 13.34 -8.97 19.48
C THR A 565 12.22 -8.19 20.13
N ALA A 566 11.04 -8.27 19.54
CA ALA A 566 9.87 -7.54 20.01
C ALA A 566 8.96 -8.49 20.79
N GLN A 567 8.83 -8.24 22.08
CA GLN A 567 7.91 -9.01 22.93
C GLN A 567 6.47 -8.57 22.64
N VAL A 568 5.60 -9.55 22.42
CA VAL A 568 4.17 -9.35 22.18
C VAL A 568 3.36 -10.13 23.21
N ALA A 569 2.54 -9.42 23.98
CA ALA A 569 1.73 -10.08 25.02
C ALA A 569 0.81 -11.15 24.43
N GLY A 570 0.93 -12.39 24.93
CA GLY A 570 0.11 -13.52 24.51
C GLY A 570 0.47 -14.14 23.15
N LYS A 571 1.62 -13.78 22.59
CA LYS A 571 2.18 -14.32 21.36
C LYS A 571 3.68 -14.61 21.54
N GLU A 572 4.24 -15.35 20.61
CA GLU A 572 5.69 -15.50 20.50
C GLU A 572 6.34 -14.19 20.06
N ASP A 573 7.64 -14.06 20.33
CA ASP A 573 8.39 -12.86 20.00
C ASP A 573 8.50 -12.65 18.49
N THR A 574 8.43 -11.38 18.06
CA THR A 574 8.69 -10.97 16.68
C THR A 574 10.18 -10.76 16.47
N SER A 575 10.73 -11.46 15.50
CA SER A 575 12.13 -11.34 15.06
C SER A 575 12.32 -10.10 14.21
N VAL A 576 13.32 -9.29 14.53
CA VAL A 576 13.62 -8.05 13.81
C VAL A 576 15.11 -7.97 13.51
N PHE A 577 15.44 -7.60 12.28
CA PHE A 577 16.82 -7.25 11.91
C PHE A 577 16.82 -6.10 10.92
N THR A 578 17.70 -5.15 11.14
CA THR A 578 17.92 -4.06 10.20
C THR A 578 19.41 -3.88 9.95
N SER A 579 19.78 -3.59 8.71
CA SER A 579 21.17 -3.52 8.26
C SER A 579 21.33 -2.57 7.10
N PHE A 580 22.57 -2.19 6.83
CA PHE A 580 22.95 -1.45 5.63
C PHE A 580 24.32 -1.91 5.13
N ALA A 581 24.52 -1.86 3.83
CA ALA A 581 25.76 -2.26 3.16
C ALA A 581 25.95 -1.49 1.83
N PRO A 582 27.22 -1.25 1.39
CA PRO A 582 28.44 -1.33 2.19
C PRO A 582 28.41 -0.34 3.36
N ALA A 583 28.93 -0.71 4.52
CA ALA A 583 28.80 0.11 5.73
C ALA A 583 29.50 1.47 5.65
N ASP A 584 30.55 1.60 4.83
CA ASP A 584 31.34 2.82 4.69
C ASP A 584 30.80 3.77 3.59
N ASN A 585 30.00 3.24 2.64
CA ASN A 585 29.30 4.00 1.60
C ASN A 585 27.97 3.30 1.30
N PRO A 586 26.99 3.44 2.19
CA PRO A 586 25.77 2.63 2.18
C PRO A 586 24.92 2.88 0.94
N SER A 587 24.69 1.84 0.15
CA SER A 587 23.81 1.88 -1.02
C SER A 587 22.52 1.09 -0.83
N TYR A 588 22.47 0.24 0.20
CA TYR A 588 21.33 -0.63 0.50
C TYR A 588 21.07 -0.68 2.00
N GLY A 589 19.87 -0.32 2.41
CA GLY A 589 19.29 -0.62 3.71
C GLY A 589 18.36 -1.82 3.60
N VAL A 590 18.47 -2.81 4.49
CA VAL A 590 17.60 -4.00 4.52
C VAL A 590 17.04 -4.16 5.91
N THR A 591 15.71 -4.08 6.03
CA THR A 591 14.97 -4.26 7.28
C THR A 591 13.99 -5.41 7.14
N VAL A 592 14.03 -6.34 8.10
CA VAL A 592 13.22 -7.57 8.12
C VAL A 592 12.47 -7.67 9.44
N PHE A 593 11.18 -7.98 9.36
CA PHE A 593 10.30 -8.34 10.47
C PHE A 593 9.66 -9.69 10.19
N GLU A 594 9.71 -10.60 11.14
CA GLU A 594 9.02 -11.89 11.08
C GLU A 594 8.22 -12.07 12.38
N GLU A 595 6.89 -12.09 12.27
CA GLU A 595 5.97 -12.26 13.38
C GLU A 595 6.12 -13.66 13.99
N GLU A 596 6.09 -13.75 15.32
CA GLU A 596 6.05 -15.02 16.06
C GLU A 596 7.14 -16.03 15.61
N SER A 597 8.38 -15.52 15.44
CA SER A 597 9.54 -16.29 14.95
C SER A 597 10.77 -16.20 15.85
N GLY A 598 10.60 -15.71 17.09
CA GLY A 598 11.64 -15.69 18.12
C GLY A 598 12.66 -14.56 17.95
N PHE A 599 13.95 -14.87 18.17
CA PHE A 599 15.01 -13.86 18.21
C PHE A 599 15.40 -13.33 16.83
N GLY A 600 15.72 -12.02 16.77
CA GLY A 600 16.16 -11.35 15.55
C GLY A 600 17.40 -11.94 14.90
N ALA A 601 18.29 -12.50 15.70
CA ALA A 601 19.47 -13.23 15.23
C ALA A 601 19.14 -14.57 14.56
N SER A 602 18.03 -15.18 14.94
CA SER A 602 17.64 -16.53 14.53
C SER A 602 16.82 -16.57 13.24
N GLY A 603 15.82 -15.69 13.12
CA GLY A 603 14.91 -15.60 11.98
C GLY A 603 15.32 -14.49 11.01
N ALA A 604 15.12 -13.23 11.39
CA ALA A 604 15.24 -12.07 10.50
C ALA A 604 16.67 -11.80 9.97
N ALA A 605 17.71 -12.07 10.76
CA ALA A 605 19.10 -11.83 10.33
C ALA A 605 19.54 -12.75 9.16
N PRO A 606 19.23 -14.07 9.14
CA PRO A 606 19.49 -14.93 7.96
C PRO A 606 18.77 -14.47 6.69
N VAL A 607 17.53 -13.95 6.81
CA VAL A 607 16.77 -13.39 5.68
C VAL A 607 17.46 -12.16 5.12
N ALA A 608 17.83 -11.20 5.99
CA ALA A 608 18.55 -10.00 5.58
C ALA A 608 19.92 -10.31 4.95
N ARG A 609 20.68 -11.26 5.52
CA ARG A 609 21.93 -11.74 4.95
C ARG A 609 21.74 -12.23 3.52
N ARG A 610 20.77 -13.11 3.29
CA ARG A 610 20.49 -13.64 1.94
C ARG A 610 20.20 -12.53 0.94
N ILE A 611 19.41 -11.53 1.36
CA ILE A 611 19.09 -10.37 0.51
C ILE A 611 20.36 -9.59 0.17
N LEU A 612 21.22 -9.29 1.16
CA LEU A 612 22.47 -8.56 0.95
C LEU A 612 23.45 -9.34 0.04
N GLU A 613 23.59 -10.66 0.24
CA GLU A 613 24.43 -11.51 -0.62
C GLU A 613 23.92 -11.53 -2.06
N GLY A 614 22.59 -11.60 -2.27
CA GLY A 614 22.01 -11.56 -3.61
C GLY A 614 22.18 -10.20 -4.29
N ILE A 615 22.08 -9.10 -3.54
CA ILE A 615 22.36 -7.75 -4.03
C ILE A 615 23.82 -7.60 -4.44
N ASP A 616 24.77 -8.24 -3.73
CA ASP A 616 26.21 -8.31 -4.07
C ASP A 616 26.50 -9.23 -5.27
N GLY A 617 25.47 -9.71 -5.96
CA GLY A 617 25.62 -10.54 -7.17
C GLY A 617 25.93 -12.02 -6.90
N ARG A 618 25.77 -12.48 -5.66
CA ARG A 618 25.94 -13.88 -5.26
C ARG A 618 24.63 -14.65 -5.45
N THR A 619 24.72 -15.97 -5.40
CA THR A 619 23.54 -16.87 -5.40
C THR A 619 23.50 -17.57 -4.04
N PRO A 620 22.99 -16.91 -2.98
CA PRO A 620 22.97 -17.50 -1.65
C PRO A 620 21.89 -18.60 -1.55
N PRO A 621 22.11 -19.61 -0.69
CA PRO A 621 21.08 -20.59 -0.39
C PRO A 621 19.88 -19.94 0.31
N PRO A 622 18.72 -20.61 0.38
CA PRO A 622 17.61 -20.18 1.21
C PRO A 622 18.04 -19.93 2.66
N PRO A 623 17.43 -18.96 3.37
CA PRO A 623 17.79 -18.67 4.75
C PRO A 623 17.51 -19.88 5.64
N THR A 624 18.41 -20.11 6.57
CA THR A 624 18.30 -21.20 7.57
C THR A 624 18.09 -20.56 8.93
N TYR A 625 17.07 -21.00 9.66
CA TYR A 625 16.86 -20.56 11.03
C TYR A 625 18.02 -20.98 11.93
N ILE A 626 18.54 -20.06 12.74
CA ILE A 626 19.65 -20.30 13.65
C ILE A 626 19.13 -20.38 15.08
N PRO A 627 19.09 -21.56 15.70
CA PRO A 627 18.66 -21.68 17.09
C PRO A 627 19.52 -20.81 18.01
N SER A 628 18.88 -20.02 18.88
CA SER A 628 19.61 -19.18 19.84
C SER A 628 20.34 -20.07 20.85
N GLN A 629 21.57 -19.68 21.23
CA GLN A 629 22.30 -20.37 22.31
C GLN A 629 21.61 -20.18 23.68
N GLU A 630 20.74 -19.17 23.83
CA GLU A 630 19.95 -18.91 25.05
C GLU A 630 18.89 -20.00 25.31
N ALA A 631 18.40 -20.69 24.27
CA ALA A 631 17.49 -21.82 24.41
C ALA A 631 18.17 -23.09 24.99
N ALA A 632 19.48 -23.09 25.13
CA ALA A 632 20.25 -24.24 25.63
C ALA A 632 20.55 -24.18 27.14
N VAL A 633 20.16 -23.15 27.86
CA VAL A 633 20.52 -22.87 29.28
C VAL A 633 19.31 -22.92 30.22
N ASN A 634 18.17 -23.45 29.81
CA ASN A 634 17.04 -23.71 30.74
C ASN A 634 16.67 -25.18 30.79
#